data_e58798b74ebf7f1af51ab5835c0041e4
#
_entry.id   e58798b74ebf7f1af51ab5835c0041e4
#
_cell.length_a   1.000
_cell.length_b   1.000
_cell.length_c   1.000
_cell.angle_alpha   90.00
_cell.angle_beta   90.00
_cell.angle_gamma   90.00
#
_symmetry.space_group_name_H-M   'P 1'
#
loop_
_entity.id
_entity.type
_entity.pdbx_description
1 polymer ?
#
loop_
_entity_poly.entity_id
_entity_poly.type
_entity_poly.pdbx_seq_one_letter_code
_entity_poly.pdbx_strand_id
1 'polypeptide(L)'
;MDQLDLHLFWELLPLKGLGPIQFLSEKTDVQLYDKILGKIIAEEHENLEKRKQDLQDTVKQFSQFFSKEDLKIAIEALEETIGNERDDISTTFWGSGISLEYKADQLVEIFADDRAKLLHFQDIPIFSAEPIHLIGEISKQLNEIPLIKDEEVVFPKHHLFLFSFLSEQVDGQYCEGSKKNRSISWRNSPRTHAVNLADYQPLKLF
;
A
#
# COMPACT_ATOMS: atom_id res chain seq x y z
N MET A 1 31.11 -2.59 8.28
CA MET A 1 29.67 -2.22 8.19
C MET A 1 29.50 -1.10 9.19
N ASP A 2 29.51 0.15 8.71
CA ASP A 2 29.29 1.31 9.57
C ASP A 2 27.97 1.11 10.30
N GLN A 3 27.89 1.56 11.53
CA GLN A 3 26.70 1.47 12.36
C GLN A 3 25.58 2.21 11.62
N LEU A 4 24.70 1.43 10.95
CA LEU A 4 23.53 2.01 10.30
C LEU A 4 22.72 2.69 11.40
N ASP A 5 22.47 3.97 11.24
CA ASP A 5 21.60 4.68 12.17
C ASP A 5 20.18 4.12 12.03
N LEU A 6 19.73 3.36 13.02
CA LEU A 6 18.41 2.73 13.02
C LEU A 6 17.28 3.74 12.88
N HIS A 7 17.50 4.97 13.36
CA HIS A 7 16.52 6.01 13.17
C HIS A 7 16.37 6.35 11.68
N LEU A 8 17.47 6.65 10.99
CA LEU A 8 17.43 6.93 9.56
C LEU A 8 16.92 5.76 8.73
N PHE A 9 17.10 4.52 9.20
CA PHE A 9 16.60 3.35 8.51
C PHE A 9 15.07 3.30 8.43
N TRP A 10 14.37 3.69 9.49
CA TRP A 10 12.91 3.60 9.59
C TRP A 10 12.20 4.88 9.13
N GLU A 11 12.88 5.74 8.40
CA GLU A 11 12.27 6.95 7.85
C GLU A 11 11.46 6.65 6.60
N LEU A 12 10.16 6.98 6.62
CA LEU A 12 9.30 6.97 5.45
C LEU A 12 9.67 8.12 4.53
N LEU A 13 10.06 7.80 3.30
CA LEU A 13 10.47 8.76 2.28
C LEU A 13 9.51 8.66 1.07
N PRO A 14 8.45 9.49 0.99
CA PRO A 14 7.50 9.46 -0.13
C PRO A 14 8.22 9.58 -1.48
N LEU A 15 7.80 8.79 -2.47
CA LEU A 15 8.38 8.65 -3.81
C LEU A 15 9.83 8.10 -3.85
N LYS A 16 10.49 7.91 -2.71
CA LYS A 16 11.89 7.47 -2.64
C LYS A 16 12.05 6.07 -2.08
N GLY A 17 11.35 5.73 -0.98
CA GLY A 17 11.48 4.42 -0.34
C GLY A 17 11.34 4.45 1.17
N LEU A 18 12.13 3.61 1.87
CA LEU A 18 12.22 3.48 3.33
C LEU A 18 13.69 3.58 3.73
N GLY A 19 14.07 4.67 4.35
CA GLY A 19 15.47 4.92 4.70
C GLY A 19 16.42 4.66 3.54
N PRO A 20 17.37 3.70 3.66
CA PRO A 20 18.30 3.36 2.57
C PRO A 20 17.67 2.48 1.47
N ILE A 21 16.51 1.90 1.70
CA ILE A 21 15.81 1.05 0.72
C ILE A 21 15.08 1.95 -0.26
N GLN A 22 15.58 2.04 -1.48
CA GLN A 22 15.02 2.91 -2.51
C GLN A 22 14.07 2.15 -3.44
N PHE A 23 13.05 2.81 -3.96
CA PHE A 23 12.27 2.27 -5.06
C PHE A 23 13.16 1.98 -6.27
N LEU A 24 12.80 0.96 -7.02
CA LEU A 24 13.53 0.40 -8.15
C LEU A 24 14.83 -0.34 -7.77
N SER A 25 15.17 -0.44 -6.47
CA SER A 25 16.22 -1.36 -6.03
C SER A 25 15.84 -2.80 -6.34
N GLU A 26 16.83 -3.61 -6.70
CA GLU A 26 16.63 -5.04 -6.91
C GLU A 26 16.32 -5.75 -5.58
N LYS A 27 15.53 -6.81 -5.64
CA LYS A 27 15.16 -7.62 -4.47
C LYS A 27 16.40 -8.12 -3.72
N THR A 28 17.47 -8.47 -4.44
CA THR A 28 18.76 -8.92 -3.88
C THR A 28 19.45 -7.84 -3.06
N ASP A 29 19.35 -6.57 -3.45
CA ASP A 29 19.94 -5.45 -2.71
C ASP A 29 19.19 -5.21 -1.40
N VAL A 30 17.86 -5.37 -1.42
CA VAL A 30 17.03 -5.21 -0.23
C VAL A 30 17.28 -6.30 0.81
N GLN A 31 17.62 -7.53 0.39
CA GLN A 31 17.97 -8.63 1.30
C GLN A 31 19.14 -8.31 2.23
N LEU A 32 19.99 -7.35 1.89
CA LEU A 32 21.05 -6.87 2.77
C LEU A 32 20.50 -6.30 4.11
N TYR A 33 19.25 -5.90 4.12
CA TYR A 33 18.57 -5.31 5.27
C TYR A 33 17.65 -6.27 6.04
N ASP A 34 17.60 -7.55 5.68
CA ASP A 34 16.76 -8.58 6.31
C ASP A 34 16.93 -8.62 7.84
N LYS A 35 18.17 -8.44 8.32
CA LYS A 35 18.44 -8.43 9.77
C LYS A 35 17.75 -7.27 10.51
N ILE A 36 17.48 -6.17 9.83
CA ILE A 36 16.83 -4.97 10.40
C ILE A 36 15.32 -5.06 10.20
N LEU A 37 14.87 -5.51 9.02
CA LEU A 37 13.47 -5.75 8.71
C LEU A 37 12.89 -6.91 9.54
N GLY A 38 13.75 -7.82 10.00
CA GLY A 38 13.38 -8.96 10.83
C GLY A 38 13.22 -10.25 10.02
N LYS A 39 12.53 -11.23 10.62
CA LYS A 39 12.29 -12.52 9.97
C LYS A 39 11.26 -12.37 8.84
N ILE A 40 11.55 -12.94 7.67
CA ILE A 40 10.56 -13.14 6.61
C ILE A 40 9.51 -14.12 7.13
N ILE A 41 8.24 -13.74 7.08
CA ILE A 41 7.09 -14.55 7.54
C ILE A 41 6.32 -15.17 6.38
N ALA A 42 6.33 -14.53 5.21
CA ALA A 42 5.74 -15.04 3.99
C ALA A 42 6.41 -14.42 2.75
N GLU A 43 6.37 -15.15 1.66
CA GLU A 43 6.62 -14.64 0.30
C GLU A 43 5.47 -15.09 -0.58
N GLU A 44 4.91 -14.15 -1.31
CA GLU A 44 3.83 -14.40 -2.26
C GLU A 44 4.31 -14.02 -3.66
N HIS A 45 3.97 -14.87 -4.63
CA HIS A 45 4.19 -14.60 -6.05
C HIS A 45 2.84 -14.62 -6.72
N GLU A 46 2.50 -13.56 -7.41
CA GLU A 46 1.32 -13.58 -8.28
C GLU A 46 1.60 -14.53 -9.46
N ASN A 47 0.92 -15.66 -9.44
CA ASN A 47 0.97 -16.61 -10.52
C ASN A 47 -0.28 -16.41 -11.40
N LEU A 48 -0.09 -15.80 -12.57
CA LEU A 48 -1.14 -15.57 -13.57
C LEU A 48 -1.94 -16.82 -13.91
N GLU A 49 -1.27 -17.95 -14.08
CA GLU A 49 -1.94 -19.21 -14.41
C GLU A 49 -2.87 -19.66 -13.27
N LYS A 50 -2.42 -19.51 -12.02
CA LYS A 50 -3.25 -19.78 -10.84
C LYS A 50 -4.42 -18.81 -10.76
N ARG A 51 -4.19 -17.51 -11.00
CA ARG A 51 -5.24 -16.47 -11.00
C ARG A 51 -6.29 -16.74 -12.08
N LYS A 52 -5.86 -17.14 -13.29
CA LYS A 52 -6.77 -17.59 -14.37
C LYS A 52 -7.57 -18.81 -13.96
N GLN A 53 -6.94 -19.78 -13.31
CA GLN A 53 -7.60 -20.99 -12.85
C GLN A 53 -8.64 -20.67 -11.77
N ASP A 54 -8.27 -19.90 -10.74
CA ASP A 54 -9.16 -19.48 -9.67
C ASP A 54 -10.36 -18.69 -10.21
N LEU A 55 -10.13 -17.87 -11.25
CA LEU A 55 -11.18 -17.14 -11.95
C LEU A 55 -12.13 -18.06 -12.69
N GLN A 56 -11.58 -19.01 -13.46
CA GLN A 56 -12.40 -20.01 -14.18
C GLN A 56 -13.24 -20.83 -13.21
N ASP A 57 -12.69 -21.21 -12.07
CA ASP A 57 -13.40 -21.95 -11.05
C ASP A 57 -14.49 -21.10 -10.37
N THR A 58 -14.21 -19.82 -10.11
CA THR A 58 -15.21 -18.85 -9.64
C THR A 58 -16.35 -18.70 -10.65
N VAL A 59 -16.05 -18.51 -11.92
CA VAL A 59 -17.06 -18.41 -12.98
C VAL A 59 -17.90 -19.67 -13.07
N LYS A 60 -17.31 -20.87 -12.99
CA LYS A 60 -18.05 -22.14 -12.97
C LYS A 60 -18.98 -22.23 -11.75
N GLN A 61 -18.48 -21.85 -10.58
CA GLN A 61 -19.25 -21.88 -9.33
C GLN A 61 -20.47 -20.95 -9.38
N PHE A 62 -20.31 -19.78 -9.96
CA PHE A 62 -21.39 -18.78 -10.07
C PHE A 62 -22.20 -18.86 -11.37
N SER A 63 -21.85 -19.75 -12.32
CA SER A 63 -22.55 -19.91 -13.62
C SER A 63 -24.04 -20.17 -13.51
N GLN A 64 -24.52 -20.72 -12.40
CA GLN A 64 -25.93 -20.97 -12.15
C GLN A 64 -26.73 -19.70 -11.77
N PHE A 65 -26.06 -18.60 -11.41
CA PHE A 65 -26.69 -17.35 -10.95
C PHE A 65 -26.68 -16.24 -12.00
N PHE A 66 -25.89 -16.39 -13.06
CA PHE A 66 -25.71 -15.39 -14.11
C PHE A 66 -26.10 -15.91 -15.48
N SER A 67 -26.53 -15.03 -16.37
CA SER A 67 -26.73 -15.40 -17.76
C SER A 67 -25.40 -15.75 -18.45
N LYS A 68 -25.46 -16.56 -19.51
CA LYS A 68 -24.26 -16.88 -20.30
C LYS A 68 -23.62 -15.65 -20.92
N GLU A 69 -24.44 -14.64 -21.26
CA GLU A 69 -24.02 -13.37 -21.81
C GLU A 69 -23.21 -12.56 -20.77
N ASP A 70 -23.73 -12.43 -19.53
CA ASP A 70 -23.08 -11.70 -18.46
C ASP A 70 -21.75 -12.35 -18.05
N LEU A 71 -21.72 -13.68 -18.02
CA LEU A 71 -20.49 -14.44 -17.74
C LEU A 71 -19.43 -14.23 -18.81
N LYS A 72 -19.84 -14.20 -20.08
CA LYS A 72 -18.93 -13.97 -21.20
C LYS A 72 -18.31 -12.57 -21.12
N ILE A 73 -19.12 -11.54 -20.86
CA ILE A 73 -18.65 -10.16 -20.69
C ILE A 73 -17.68 -10.06 -19.52
N ALA A 74 -18.01 -10.70 -18.39
CA ALA A 74 -17.14 -10.71 -17.21
C ALA A 74 -15.80 -11.41 -17.48
N ILE A 75 -15.79 -12.54 -18.18
CA ILE A 75 -14.58 -13.26 -18.57
C ILE A 75 -13.73 -12.42 -19.53
N GLU A 76 -14.32 -11.85 -20.56
CA GLU A 76 -13.60 -11.01 -21.53
C GLU A 76 -12.96 -9.79 -20.85
N ALA A 77 -13.68 -9.10 -19.96
CA ALA A 77 -13.15 -7.97 -19.19
C ALA A 77 -11.98 -8.38 -18.27
N LEU A 78 -12.06 -9.57 -17.69
CA LEU A 78 -11.02 -10.10 -16.81
C LEU A 78 -9.80 -10.60 -17.62
N GLU A 79 -10.00 -11.23 -18.76
CA GLU A 79 -8.92 -11.64 -19.67
C GLU A 79 -8.19 -10.42 -20.23
N GLU A 80 -8.89 -9.32 -20.53
CA GLU A 80 -8.29 -8.06 -20.95
C GLU A 80 -7.45 -7.45 -19.83
N THR A 81 -7.96 -7.47 -18.61
CA THR A 81 -7.22 -6.99 -17.42
C THR A 81 -5.97 -7.84 -17.17
N ILE A 82 -6.10 -9.16 -17.20
CA ILE A 82 -4.99 -10.09 -17.02
C ILE A 82 -3.98 -9.99 -18.19
N GLY A 83 -4.44 -9.83 -19.42
CA GLY A 83 -3.57 -9.75 -20.60
C GLY A 83 -2.72 -8.49 -20.69
N ASN A 84 -3.10 -7.44 -19.98
CA ASN A 84 -2.34 -6.17 -19.90
C ASN A 84 -1.34 -6.13 -18.75
N GLU A 85 -1.42 -7.03 -17.79
CA GLU A 85 -0.46 -7.15 -16.68
C GLU A 85 0.64 -8.13 -17.07
N ARG A 86 1.84 -7.63 -17.35
CA ARG A 86 3.06 -8.44 -17.42
C ARG A 86 3.47 -8.71 -15.97
N ASP A 87 3.21 -9.94 -15.49
CA ASP A 87 3.22 -10.18 -14.08
C ASP A 87 4.37 -11.05 -13.66
N ASP A 88 5.32 -10.34 -13.21
CA ASP A 88 6.33 -10.83 -12.29
C ASP A 88 6.21 -9.98 -11.02
N ILE A 89 5.06 -10.13 -10.32
CA ILE A 89 4.84 -9.45 -9.04
C ILE A 89 5.13 -10.44 -7.92
N SER A 90 6.00 -10.05 -7.02
CA SER A 90 6.25 -10.77 -5.78
C SER A 90 6.16 -9.85 -4.58
N THR A 91 5.63 -10.34 -3.46
CA THR A 91 5.56 -9.58 -2.21
C THR A 91 6.25 -10.37 -1.12
N THR A 92 7.17 -9.73 -0.41
CA THR A 92 7.84 -10.29 0.76
C THR A 92 7.32 -9.60 2.02
N PHE A 93 6.97 -10.39 3.04
CA PHE A 93 6.41 -9.93 4.31
C PHE A 93 7.40 -10.19 5.45
N TRP A 94 7.68 -9.16 6.24
CA TRP A 94 8.57 -9.27 7.41
C TRP A 94 7.79 -9.19 8.73
N GLY A 95 8.34 -9.80 9.75
CA GLY A 95 7.77 -9.79 11.10
C GLY A 95 7.69 -8.40 11.74
N SER A 96 8.46 -7.43 11.24
CA SER A 96 8.39 -6.03 11.64
C SER A 96 7.10 -5.32 11.23
N GLY A 97 6.26 -5.93 10.39
CA GLY A 97 5.06 -5.28 9.84
C GLY A 97 5.32 -4.53 8.53
N ILE A 98 6.51 -4.69 7.94
CA ILE A 98 6.82 -4.18 6.59
C ILE A 98 6.52 -5.26 5.56
N SER A 99 5.96 -4.85 4.43
CA SER A 99 5.84 -5.67 3.23
C SER A 99 6.37 -4.90 2.03
N LEU A 100 7.10 -5.56 1.16
CA LEU A 100 7.69 -4.97 -0.03
C LEU A 100 7.19 -5.71 -1.27
N GLU A 101 6.59 -4.96 -2.17
CA GLU A 101 6.11 -5.46 -3.46
C GLU A 101 7.15 -5.16 -4.55
N TYR A 102 7.48 -6.19 -5.32
CA TYR A 102 8.41 -6.11 -6.42
C TYR A 102 7.68 -6.42 -7.73
N LYS A 103 8.03 -5.69 -8.78
CA LYS A 103 7.63 -5.97 -10.16
C LYS A 103 8.87 -6.17 -11.00
N ALA A 104 9.01 -7.34 -11.64
CA ALA A 104 10.23 -7.73 -12.33
C ALA A 104 11.49 -7.55 -11.45
N ASP A 105 11.42 -8.06 -10.23
CA ASP A 105 12.43 -7.95 -9.17
C ASP A 105 12.79 -6.52 -8.71
N GLN A 106 12.12 -5.49 -9.19
CA GLN A 106 12.33 -4.11 -8.75
C GLN A 106 11.26 -3.68 -7.74
N LEU A 107 11.69 -3.07 -6.64
CA LEU A 107 10.80 -2.56 -5.59
C LEU A 107 9.88 -1.46 -6.11
N VAL A 108 8.57 -1.66 -6.03
CA VAL A 108 7.55 -0.72 -6.54
C VAL A 108 6.62 -0.18 -5.48
N GLU A 109 6.36 -0.93 -4.41
CA GLU A 109 5.50 -0.51 -3.31
C GLU A 109 6.05 -0.99 -1.97
N ILE A 110 5.89 -0.15 -0.97
CA ILE A 110 6.17 -0.46 0.43
C ILE A 110 4.87 -0.31 1.20
N PHE A 111 4.55 -1.31 2.00
CA PHE A 111 3.42 -1.32 2.90
C PHE A 111 3.91 -1.52 4.34
N ALA A 112 3.26 -0.86 5.28
CA ALA A 112 3.52 -1.05 6.70
C ALA A 112 2.21 -1.12 7.48
N ASP A 113 2.15 -1.98 8.48
CA ASP A 113 1.06 -2.05 9.45
C ASP A 113 1.51 -1.63 10.85
N ASP A 114 0.59 -1.68 11.82
CA ASP A 114 0.80 -1.18 13.18
C ASP A 114 1.88 -1.92 13.97
N ARG A 115 2.47 -3.00 13.43
CA ARG A 115 3.65 -3.70 13.98
C ARG A 115 4.94 -2.95 13.71
N ALA A 116 4.99 -2.11 12.67
CA ALA A 116 6.16 -1.31 12.31
C ALA A 116 6.34 -0.09 13.24
N LYS A 117 6.54 -0.35 14.54
CA LYS A 117 6.56 0.67 15.60
C LYS A 117 7.67 1.72 15.46
N LEU A 118 8.74 1.40 14.74
CA LEU A 118 9.86 2.32 14.52
C LEU A 118 9.65 3.21 13.30
N LEU A 119 8.65 2.91 12.45
CA LEU A 119 8.37 3.70 11.26
C LEU A 119 7.96 5.13 11.65
N HIS A 120 8.64 6.11 11.07
CA HIS A 120 8.36 7.51 11.29
C HIS A 120 8.42 8.32 9.98
N PHE A 121 7.76 9.46 9.99
CA PHE A 121 7.89 10.49 8.96
C PHE A 121 8.59 11.69 9.59
N GLN A 122 9.81 11.98 9.17
CA GLN A 122 10.72 12.83 9.91
C GLN A 122 10.89 12.31 11.35
N ASP A 123 10.53 13.08 12.37
CA ASP A 123 10.61 12.65 13.78
C ASP A 123 9.24 12.19 14.34
N ILE A 124 8.20 12.09 13.51
CA ILE A 124 6.83 11.75 13.94
C ILE A 124 6.59 10.25 13.78
N PRO A 125 6.39 9.49 14.86
CA PRO A 125 6.12 8.06 14.77
C PRO A 125 4.74 7.80 14.17
N ILE A 126 4.67 7.08 13.04
CA ILE A 126 3.45 6.96 12.22
C ILE A 126 2.31 6.30 13.00
N PHE A 127 2.55 5.17 13.65
CA PHE A 127 1.47 4.38 14.25
C PHE A 127 1.09 4.79 15.67
N SER A 128 1.88 5.64 16.33
CA SER A 128 1.61 6.10 17.71
C SER A 128 1.23 7.57 17.81
N ALA A 129 1.52 8.38 16.80
CA ALA A 129 1.12 9.79 16.77
C ALA A 129 -0.40 9.95 16.68
N GLU A 130 -0.89 11.11 17.11
CA GLU A 130 -2.26 11.52 16.89
C GLU A 130 -2.50 11.70 15.38
N PRO A 131 -3.54 11.07 14.78
CA PRO A 131 -3.70 11.00 13.33
C PRO A 131 -3.84 12.34 12.63
N ILE A 132 -4.64 13.26 13.17
CA ILE A 132 -4.85 14.57 12.55
C ILE A 132 -3.55 15.38 12.53
N HIS A 133 -2.77 15.30 13.64
CA HIS A 133 -1.45 15.92 13.71
C HIS A 133 -0.48 15.31 12.68
N LEU A 134 -0.40 13.97 12.62
CA LEU A 134 0.46 13.28 11.65
C LEU A 134 0.10 13.66 10.20
N ILE A 135 -1.19 13.57 9.84
CA ILE A 135 -1.66 13.89 8.49
C ILE A 135 -1.41 15.36 8.17
N GLY A 136 -1.62 16.24 9.15
CA GLY A 136 -1.34 17.68 9.02
C GLY A 136 0.13 17.98 8.74
N GLU A 137 1.05 17.35 9.45
CA GLU A 137 2.47 17.53 9.23
C GLU A 137 2.93 16.91 7.88
N ILE A 138 2.41 15.74 7.50
CA ILE A 138 2.64 15.17 6.16
C ILE A 138 2.15 16.15 5.08
N SER A 139 0.92 16.66 5.21
CA SER A 139 0.32 17.62 4.27
C SER A 139 1.19 18.87 4.11
N LYS A 140 1.66 19.42 5.22
CA LYS A 140 2.52 20.60 5.24
C LYS A 140 3.87 20.35 4.58
N GLN A 141 4.53 19.24 4.90
CA GLN A 141 5.85 18.90 4.36
C GLN A 141 5.81 18.55 2.88
N LEU A 142 4.77 17.86 2.45
CA LEU A 142 4.57 17.50 1.05
C LEU A 142 3.98 18.65 0.23
N ASN A 143 3.52 19.72 0.88
CA ASN A 143 2.78 20.82 0.26
C ASN A 143 1.61 20.28 -0.60
N GLU A 144 0.86 19.35 -0.03
CA GLU A 144 -0.25 18.68 -0.69
C GLU A 144 -1.45 18.54 0.25
N ILE A 145 -2.64 18.95 -0.24
CA ILE A 145 -3.89 18.75 0.50
C ILE A 145 -4.31 17.28 0.31
N PRO A 146 -4.40 16.51 1.40
CA PRO A 146 -4.83 15.12 1.29
C PRO A 146 -6.31 15.03 0.91
N LEU A 147 -6.64 13.95 0.22
CA LEU A 147 -8.00 13.54 -0.07
C LEU A 147 -8.43 12.44 0.88
N ILE A 148 -9.73 12.35 1.17
CA ILE A 148 -10.30 11.32 2.03
C ILE A 148 -11.55 10.72 1.42
N LYS A 149 -11.69 9.40 1.59
CA LYS A 149 -12.91 8.64 1.34
C LYS A 149 -12.98 7.53 2.39
N ASP A 150 -14.12 7.43 3.07
CA ASP A 150 -14.32 6.47 4.16
C ASP A 150 -13.20 6.57 5.23
N GLU A 151 -12.38 5.54 5.36
CA GLU A 151 -11.23 5.48 6.27
C GLU A 151 -9.88 5.65 5.56
N GLU A 152 -9.88 5.97 4.27
CA GLU A 152 -8.68 6.08 3.46
C GLU A 152 -8.31 7.54 3.21
N VAL A 153 -7.12 7.93 3.64
CA VAL A 153 -6.50 9.23 3.37
C VAL A 153 -5.42 9.07 2.32
N VAL A 154 -5.46 9.89 1.28
CA VAL A 154 -4.55 9.78 0.11
C VAL A 154 -3.85 11.08 -0.16
N PHE A 155 -2.55 11.01 -0.43
CA PHE A 155 -1.75 12.08 -1.02
C PHE A 155 -1.42 11.69 -2.47
N PRO A 156 -2.27 12.07 -3.43
CA PRO A 156 -2.20 11.56 -4.81
C PRO A 156 -0.88 11.83 -5.52
N LYS A 157 -0.30 13.02 -5.34
CA LYS A 157 0.96 13.40 -6.00
C LYS A 157 2.17 12.64 -5.45
N HIS A 158 2.06 12.13 -4.22
CA HIS A 158 3.13 11.40 -3.54
C HIS A 158 2.85 9.91 -3.44
N HIS A 159 1.75 9.44 -4.05
CA HIS A 159 1.33 8.04 -4.05
C HIS A 159 1.39 7.41 -2.66
N LEU A 160 0.93 8.18 -1.66
CA LEU A 160 0.95 7.81 -0.25
C LEU A 160 -0.48 7.62 0.23
N PHE A 161 -0.76 6.48 0.87
CA PHE A 161 -2.09 6.06 1.31
C PHE A 161 -2.04 5.69 2.78
N LEU A 162 -2.94 6.23 3.58
CA LEU A 162 -3.10 5.90 5.00
C LEU A 162 -4.49 5.30 5.20
N PHE A 163 -4.55 4.12 5.78
CA PHE A 163 -5.79 3.37 6.01
C PHE A 163 -6.10 3.31 7.51
N SER A 164 -7.37 3.53 7.86
CA SER A 164 -7.91 3.47 9.23
C SER A 164 -7.19 4.36 10.25
N PHE A 165 -6.54 5.43 9.79
CA PHE A 165 -6.05 6.49 10.69
C PHE A 165 -7.20 7.38 11.17
N LEU A 166 -8.14 7.67 10.28
CA LEU A 166 -9.37 8.39 10.57
C LEU A 166 -10.58 7.52 10.31
N SER A 167 -11.66 7.78 11.02
CA SER A 167 -12.97 7.16 10.82
C SER A 167 -14.02 8.25 10.73
N GLU A 168 -14.92 8.18 9.74
CA GLU A 168 -15.99 9.13 9.56
C GLU A 168 -17.07 8.93 10.61
N GLN A 169 -17.53 10.02 11.20
CA GLN A 169 -18.69 10.05 12.09
C GLN A 169 -19.97 10.40 11.34
N VAL A 170 -21.12 10.11 11.96
CA VAL A 170 -22.46 10.34 11.37
C VAL A 170 -22.73 11.80 10.99
N ASP A 171 -22.01 12.74 11.60
CA ASP A 171 -22.12 14.19 11.36
C ASP A 171 -21.12 14.71 10.30
N GLY A 172 -20.39 13.80 9.63
CA GLY A 172 -19.38 14.16 8.64
C GLY A 172 -18.07 14.66 9.24
N GLN A 173 -17.89 14.55 10.57
CA GLN A 173 -16.61 14.80 11.22
C GLN A 173 -15.75 13.55 11.21
N TYR A 174 -14.45 13.74 11.29
CA TYR A 174 -13.50 12.64 11.38
C TYR A 174 -12.96 12.52 12.80
N CYS A 175 -12.87 11.29 13.29
CA CYS A 175 -12.23 10.96 14.57
C CYS A 175 -11.09 9.99 14.37
N GLU A 176 -10.36 9.70 15.44
CA GLU A 176 -9.29 8.71 15.42
C GLU A 176 -9.83 7.32 15.06
N GLY A 177 -9.29 6.71 14.01
CA GLY A 177 -9.61 5.36 13.58
C GLY A 177 -8.98 4.29 14.48
N SER A 178 -9.30 3.03 14.22
CA SER A 178 -8.80 1.90 15.00
C SER A 178 -7.29 1.73 14.89
N LYS A 179 -6.57 1.83 16.01
CA LYS A 179 -5.10 1.69 16.05
C LYS A 179 -4.62 0.35 15.50
N LYS A 180 -5.37 -0.72 15.70
CA LYS A 180 -5.00 -2.08 15.25
C LYS A 180 -5.14 -2.30 13.74
N ASN A 181 -5.92 -1.46 13.08
CA ASN A 181 -6.18 -1.60 11.64
C ASN A 181 -5.38 -0.59 10.81
N ARG A 182 -4.62 0.29 11.47
CA ARG A 182 -3.82 1.29 10.77
C ARG A 182 -2.79 0.64 9.89
N SER A 183 -2.75 1.07 8.66
CA SER A 183 -1.71 0.70 7.73
C SER A 183 -1.40 1.87 6.79
N ILE A 184 -0.24 1.82 6.18
CA ILE A 184 0.23 2.84 5.26
C ILE A 184 0.90 2.16 4.07
N SER A 185 0.65 2.66 2.86
CA SER A 185 1.41 2.24 1.69
C SER A 185 1.91 3.45 0.91
N TRP A 186 3.06 3.31 0.27
CA TRP A 186 3.62 4.33 -0.61
C TRP A 186 4.40 3.73 -1.76
N ARG A 187 4.45 4.48 -2.87
CA ARG A 187 4.99 4.04 -4.15
C ARG A 187 5.79 5.16 -4.83
N ASN A 188 6.58 4.78 -5.82
CA ASN A 188 7.24 5.75 -6.70
C ASN A 188 6.39 6.18 -7.90
N SER A 189 5.31 5.43 -8.20
CA SER A 189 4.44 5.66 -9.36
C SER A 189 2.98 5.32 -9.04
N PRO A 190 2.01 5.86 -9.79
CA PRO A 190 0.60 5.50 -9.62
C PRO A 190 0.39 4.00 -9.77
N ARG A 191 -0.64 3.46 -9.09
CA ARG A 191 -1.11 2.09 -9.35
C ARG A 191 -1.64 2.01 -10.78
N THR A 192 -1.43 0.88 -11.44
CA THR A 192 -1.87 0.63 -12.82
C THR A 192 -3.39 0.78 -12.97
N HIS A 193 -4.14 0.36 -11.94
CA HIS A 193 -5.57 0.66 -11.83
C HIS A 193 -5.72 1.88 -10.94
N ALA A 194 -5.85 3.05 -11.57
CA ALA A 194 -5.99 4.32 -10.87
C ALA A 194 -7.15 4.23 -9.88
N VAL A 195 -6.86 4.53 -8.61
CA VAL A 195 -7.91 4.83 -7.64
C VAL A 195 -8.77 5.92 -8.24
N ASN A 196 -10.08 5.69 -8.33
CA ASN A 196 -11.00 6.72 -8.84
C ASN A 196 -11.09 7.85 -7.83
N LEU A 197 -10.20 8.83 -7.96
CA LEU A 197 -10.13 9.98 -7.06
C LEU A 197 -11.36 10.90 -7.13
N ALA A 198 -12.26 10.69 -8.11
CA ALA A 198 -13.49 11.46 -8.21
C ALA A 198 -14.45 11.26 -7.02
N ASP A 199 -14.30 10.11 -6.33
CA ASP A 199 -15.11 9.79 -5.14
C ASP A 199 -14.53 10.35 -3.83
N TYR A 200 -13.32 10.93 -3.89
CA TYR A 200 -12.64 11.48 -2.72
C TYR A 200 -12.92 12.97 -2.57
N GLN A 201 -12.93 13.43 -1.35
CA GLN A 201 -13.07 14.84 -1.03
C GLN A 201 -11.82 15.38 -0.31
N PRO A 202 -11.49 16.68 -0.47
CA PRO A 202 -10.39 17.28 0.27
C PRO A 202 -10.61 17.16 1.77
N LEU A 203 -9.63 16.62 2.49
CA LEU A 203 -9.67 16.54 3.94
C LEU A 203 -9.39 17.93 4.54
N LYS A 204 -10.38 18.48 5.25
CA LYS A 204 -10.24 19.74 6.00
C LYS A 204 -9.64 19.40 7.36
N LEU A 205 -8.37 19.75 7.55
CA LEU A 205 -7.64 19.50 8.79
C LEU A 205 -7.84 20.60 9.86
N PHE A 206 -8.42 21.76 9.46
CA PHE A 206 -8.65 22.94 10.31
C PHE A 206 -9.88 23.70 9.84
#